data_efba2383c678de1c757c89e0e353ca67
#
_entry.id   efba2383c678de1c757c89e0e353ca67
#
_cell.length_a   1.000
_cell.length_b   1.000
_cell.length_c   1.000
_cell.angle_alpha   90.00
_cell.angle_beta   90.00
_cell.angle_gamma   90.00
#
_symmetry.space_group_name_H-M   'P 1'
#
loop_
_entity.id
_entity.type
_entity.pdbx_description
1 polymer ?
#
loop_
_entity_poly.entity_id
_entity_poly.type
_entity_poly.pdbx_seq_one_letter_code
_entity_poly.pdbx_strand_id
1 'polypeptide(L)'
;MKKNLLLLLCGLGCSVVSAQEVKYLTTEEFKTKVFDYSKDSVWHYCGELPCIVDFYTTWCGPCKRLAPVMEELAKEYEGKVLFYKADTEKERELAGLFRITSIPTLLFVPAEGQPALSKGAAPKEDMKRAIETFLLKKQ
;
A
#
# COMPACT_ATOMS: atom_id res chain seq x y z
N MET A 1 -49.41 40.43 -2.96
CA MET A 1 -48.27 39.99 -2.16
C MET A 1 -47.89 38.57 -2.51
N LYS A 2 -46.86 38.36 -3.28
CA LYS A 2 -46.36 37.03 -3.67
C LYS A 2 -45.33 36.59 -2.69
N LYS A 3 -45.60 35.55 -1.87
CA LYS A 3 -44.66 34.92 -0.99
C LYS A 3 -43.84 33.92 -1.82
N ASN A 4 -42.58 34.23 -2.11
CA ASN A 4 -41.60 33.33 -2.66
C ASN A 4 -41.16 32.34 -1.57
N LEU A 5 -41.67 31.12 -1.65
CA LEU A 5 -41.22 30.00 -0.86
C LEU A 5 -39.96 29.41 -1.53
N LEU A 6 -38.79 29.82 -1.05
CA LEU A 6 -37.51 29.28 -1.49
C LEU A 6 -37.31 27.89 -0.84
N LEU A 7 -37.60 26.83 -1.59
CA LEU A 7 -37.29 25.48 -1.22
C LEU A 7 -35.78 25.27 -1.30
N LEU A 8 -35.11 25.29 -0.14
CA LEU A 8 -33.72 24.82 0.01
C LEU A 8 -33.73 23.28 -0.13
N LEU A 9 -33.42 22.80 -1.31
CA LEU A 9 -33.04 21.40 -1.53
C LEU A 9 -31.65 21.18 -0.93
N CYS A 10 -31.65 20.71 0.32
CA CYS A 10 -30.46 20.16 0.95
C CYS A 10 -30.13 18.82 0.27
N GLY A 11 -29.32 18.90 -0.80
CA GLY A 11 -28.75 17.70 -1.44
C GLY A 11 -27.82 17.02 -0.45
N LEU A 12 -28.29 15.97 0.22
CA LEU A 12 -27.41 15.01 0.89
C LEU A 12 -26.61 14.29 -0.21
N GLY A 13 -25.44 14.84 -0.52
CA GLY A 13 -24.42 14.12 -1.26
C GLY A 13 -23.98 12.93 -0.42
N CYS A 14 -24.52 11.77 -0.68
CA CYS A 14 -24.02 10.52 -0.16
C CYS A 14 -22.66 10.28 -0.79
N SER A 15 -21.59 10.76 -0.14
CA SER A 15 -20.22 10.41 -0.48
C SER A 15 -20.09 8.92 -0.23
N VAL A 16 -20.09 8.13 -1.29
CA VAL A 16 -19.71 6.72 -1.21
C VAL A 16 -18.25 6.69 -0.82
N VAL A 17 -17.97 6.53 0.47
CA VAL A 17 -16.62 6.27 0.97
C VAL A 17 -16.29 4.85 0.53
N SER A 18 -15.58 4.73 -0.59
CA SER A 18 -15.02 3.46 -1.03
C SER A 18 -13.90 3.09 -0.06
N ALA A 19 -14.03 1.95 0.63
CA ALA A 19 -12.98 1.44 1.49
C ALA A 19 -11.68 1.24 0.69
N GLN A 20 -10.54 1.56 1.30
CA GLN A 20 -9.24 1.39 0.68
C GLN A 20 -8.99 -0.09 0.36
N GLU A 21 -8.49 -0.35 -0.84
CA GLU A 21 -8.14 -1.67 -1.35
C GLU A 21 -6.63 -1.80 -1.53
N VAL A 22 -6.15 -3.05 -1.57
CA VAL A 22 -4.78 -3.36 -2.01
C VAL A 22 -4.70 -3.17 -3.52
N LYS A 23 -3.85 -2.25 -3.99
CA LYS A 23 -3.72 -1.92 -5.41
C LYS A 23 -2.58 -2.66 -6.07
N TYR A 24 -2.78 -3.09 -7.31
CA TYR A 24 -1.66 -3.56 -8.13
C TYR A 24 -0.67 -2.43 -8.37
N LEU A 25 0.61 -2.79 -8.39
CA LEU A 25 1.70 -1.85 -8.60
C LEU A 25 2.61 -2.40 -9.71
N THR A 26 2.65 -1.70 -10.82
CA THR A 26 3.59 -1.99 -11.90
C THR A 26 4.96 -1.37 -11.60
N THR A 27 5.99 -1.82 -12.32
CA THR A 27 7.34 -1.25 -12.22
C THR A 27 7.34 0.26 -12.50
N GLU A 28 6.58 0.71 -13.51
CA GLU A 28 6.47 2.14 -13.83
C GLU A 28 5.73 2.94 -12.74
N GLU A 29 4.68 2.36 -12.17
CA GLU A 29 3.99 2.98 -11.04
C GLU A 29 4.86 3.02 -9.78
N PHE A 30 5.70 2.00 -9.57
CA PHE A 30 6.67 2.00 -8.47
C PHE A 30 7.62 3.20 -8.58
N LYS A 31 8.16 3.45 -9.78
CA LYS A 31 9.06 4.60 -10.03
C LYS A 31 8.39 5.95 -9.72
N THR A 32 7.11 6.07 -9.99
CA THR A 32 6.39 7.34 -9.76
C THR A 32 5.80 7.50 -8.37
N LYS A 33 5.41 6.40 -7.72
CA LYS A 33 4.70 6.41 -6.44
C LYS A 33 5.57 6.10 -5.23
N VAL A 34 6.66 5.34 -5.43
CA VAL A 34 7.50 4.83 -4.34
C VAL A 34 8.93 5.32 -4.45
N PHE A 35 9.67 4.94 -5.48
CA PHE A 35 11.07 5.33 -5.64
C PHE A 35 11.52 5.25 -7.10
N ASP A 36 11.96 6.38 -7.63
CA ASP A 36 12.49 6.45 -9.00
C ASP A 36 13.98 6.13 -9.07
N TYR A 37 14.31 4.85 -9.00
CA TYR A 37 15.68 4.34 -9.10
C TYR A 37 16.35 4.55 -10.48
N SER A 38 15.60 5.01 -11.47
CA SER A 38 16.17 5.39 -12.77
C SER A 38 16.83 6.77 -12.73
N LYS A 39 16.44 7.61 -11.79
CA LYS A 39 16.96 8.97 -11.59
C LYS A 39 17.90 9.08 -10.39
N ASP A 40 17.62 8.35 -9.32
CA ASP A 40 18.33 8.45 -8.07
C ASP A 40 18.97 7.10 -7.67
N SER A 41 20.23 7.15 -7.27
CA SER A 41 20.94 6.01 -6.69
C SER A 41 20.75 5.90 -5.16
N VAL A 42 20.27 6.98 -4.53
CA VAL A 42 19.97 7.05 -3.10
C VAL A 42 18.47 6.98 -2.89
N TRP A 43 18.06 6.16 -1.93
CA TRP A 43 16.64 6.01 -1.61
C TRP A 43 15.98 7.35 -1.28
N HIS A 44 14.95 7.67 -2.00
CA HIS A 44 14.08 8.82 -1.78
C HIS A 44 12.63 8.40 -2.03
N TYR A 45 11.82 8.37 -0.99
CA TYR A 45 10.42 8.00 -1.12
C TYR A 45 9.63 9.12 -1.81
N CYS A 46 8.87 8.76 -2.85
CA CYS A 46 8.10 9.72 -3.66
C CYS A 46 6.72 10.03 -3.08
N GLY A 47 6.21 9.19 -2.15
CA GLY A 47 4.88 9.34 -1.59
C GLY A 47 4.85 10.17 -0.29
N GLU A 48 3.64 10.46 0.18
CA GLU A 48 3.40 11.19 1.44
C GLU A 48 3.06 10.24 2.60
N LEU A 49 2.18 9.26 2.34
CA LEU A 49 1.82 8.25 3.33
C LEU A 49 2.75 7.04 3.22
N PRO A 50 3.13 6.43 4.35
CA PRO A 50 3.88 5.18 4.31
C PRO A 50 3.12 4.11 3.52
N CYS A 51 3.84 3.14 2.96
CA CYS A 51 3.20 2.06 2.22
C CYS A 51 3.82 0.69 2.49
N ILE A 52 3.08 -0.34 2.13
CA ILE A 52 3.53 -1.73 2.10
C ILE A 52 3.36 -2.24 0.68
N VAL A 53 4.39 -2.91 0.15
CA VAL A 53 4.33 -3.60 -1.15
C VAL A 53 4.51 -5.10 -0.93
N ASP A 54 3.50 -5.88 -1.30
CA ASP A 54 3.52 -7.35 -1.27
C ASP A 54 4.04 -7.90 -2.60
N PHE A 55 5.23 -8.49 -2.58
CA PHE A 55 5.78 -9.23 -3.71
C PHE A 55 5.26 -10.66 -3.68
N TYR A 56 4.45 -11.02 -4.68
CA TYR A 56 3.71 -12.26 -4.72
C TYR A 56 3.76 -12.91 -6.11
N THR A 57 3.22 -14.13 -6.21
CA THR A 57 2.81 -14.76 -7.47
C THR A 57 1.38 -15.32 -7.33
N THR A 58 0.72 -15.56 -8.45
CA THR A 58 -0.66 -16.06 -8.47
C THR A 58 -0.82 -17.51 -7.99
N TRP A 59 0.25 -18.30 -8.03
CA TRP A 59 0.28 -19.72 -7.67
C TRP A 59 0.84 -20.00 -6.26
N CYS A 60 1.30 -19.01 -5.56
CA CYS A 60 1.93 -19.13 -4.25
C CYS A 60 0.87 -19.34 -3.14
N GLY A 61 0.90 -20.47 -2.45
CA GLY A 61 -0.04 -20.80 -1.38
C GLY A 61 0.02 -19.82 -0.19
N PRO A 62 1.20 -19.53 0.39
CA PRO A 62 1.33 -18.52 1.46
C PRO A 62 0.87 -17.13 1.04
N CYS A 63 1.10 -16.72 -0.22
CA CYS A 63 0.63 -15.45 -0.76
C CYS A 63 -0.90 -15.38 -0.77
N LYS A 64 -1.57 -16.47 -1.15
CA LYS A 64 -3.04 -16.56 -1.14
C LYS A 64 -3.62 -16.45 0.27
N ARG A 65 -2.92 -16.98 1.28
CA ARG A 65 -3.34 -16.84 2.69
C ARG A 65 -3.11 -15.43 3.22
N LEU A 66 -2.06 -14.75 2.75
CA LEU A 66 -1.75 -13.36 3.14
C LEU A 66 -2.70 -12.34 2.51
N ALA A 67 -3.19 -12.61 1.30
CA ALA A 67 -4.02 -11.65 0.55
C ALA A 67 -5.23 -11.10 1.33
N PRO A 68 -6.07 -11.92 1.99
CA PRO A 68 -7.19 -11.40 2.80
C PRO A 68 -6.71 -10.59 4.00
N VAL A 69 -5.58 -10.92 4.61
CA VAL A 69 -4.99 -10.15 5.70
C VAL A 69 -4.57 -8.76 5.22
N MET A 70 -3.96 -8.68 4.05
CA MET A 70 -3.59 -7.40 3.41
C MET A 70 -4.82 -6.54 3.14
N GLU A 71 -5.92 -7.12 2.64
CA GLU A 71 -7.18 -6.39 2.39
C GLU A 71 -7.81 -5.88 3.69
N GLU A 72 -7.81 -6.68 4.76
CA GLU A 72 -8.29 -6.24 6.08
C GLU A 72 -7.45 -5.09 6.63
N LEU A 73 -6.12 -5.19 6.56
CA LEU A 73 -5.22 -4.15 7.02
C LEU A 73 -5.35 -2.87 6.18
N ALA A 74 -5.56 -2.99 4.87
CA ALA A 74 -5.78 -1.83 4.01
C ALA A 74 -7.02 -1.03 4.46
N LYS A 75 -8.08 -1.70 4.89
CA LYS A 75 -9.29 -1.05 5.44
C LYS A 75 -9.03 -0.46 6.83
N GLU A 76 -8.35 -1.20 7.72
CA GLU A 76 -8.05 -0.73 9.08
C GLU A 76 -7.15 0.53 9.09
N TYR A 77 -6.20 0.61 8.15
CA TYR A 77 -5.24 1.71 8.05
C TYR A 77 -5.55 2.70 6.92
N GLU A 78 -6.80 2.76 6.48
CA GLU A 78 -7.25 3.73 5.48
C GLU A 78 -6.86 5.16 5.86
N GLY A 79 -6.27 5.89 4.91
CA GLY A 79 -5.78 7.24 5.13
C GLY A 79 -4.48 7.35 5.95
N LYS A 80 -3.91 6.25 6.40
CA LYS A 80 -2.66 6.20 7.20
C LYS A 80 -1.54 5.44 6.50
N VAL A 81 -1.85 4.33 5.84
CA VAL A 81 -0.88 3.46 5.15
C VAL A 81 -1.48 3.02 3.81
N LEU A 82 -0.69 3.09 2.75
CA LEU A 82 -1.07 2.58 1.43
C LEU A 82 -0.64 1.11 1.28
N PHE A 83 -1.46 0.32 0.61
CA PHE A 83 -1.20 -1.10 0.39
C PHE A 83 -1.14 -1.41 -1.10
N TYR A 84 -0.03 -2.01 -1.50
CA TYR A 84 0.24 -2.41 -2.87
C TYR A 84 0.62 -3.89 -2.96
N LYS A 85 0.45 -4.45 -4.15
CA LYS A 85 0.94 -5.79 -4.51
C LYS A 85 1.59 -5.76 -5.89
N ALA A 86 2.73 -6.44 -6.01
CA ALA A 86 3.50 -6.56 -7.25
C ALA A 86 3.72 -8.04 -7.59
N ASP A 87 3.25 -8.45 -8.76
CA ASP A 87 3.44 -9.80 -9.27
C ASP A 87 4.88 -9.96 -9.78
N THR A 88 5.70 -10.76 -9.12
CA THR A 88 7.12 -10.92 -9.45
C THR A 88 7.39 -11.56 -10.81
N GLU A 89 6.42 -12.25 -11.38
CA GLU A 89 6.55 -12.82 -12.74
C GLU A 89 6.30 -11.76 -13.82
N LYS A 90 5.47 -10.75 -13.53
CA LYS A 90 5.20 -9.63 -14.42
C LYS A 90 6.19 -8.49 -14.21
N GLU A 91 6.51 -8.18 -12.97
CA GLU A 91 7.36 -7.06 -12.55
C GLU A 91 8.79 -7.53 -12.23
N ARG A 92 9.43 -8.21 -13.18
CA ARG A 92 10.75 -8.85 -13.02
C ARG A 92 11.86 -7.85 -12.69
N GLU A 93 11.83 -6.67 -13.30
CA GLU A 93 12.80 -5.61 -13.03
C GLU A 93 12.71 -5.18 -11.56
N LEU A 94 11.50 -4.95 -11.08
CA LEU A 94 11.25 -4.55 -9.70
C LEU A 94 11.64 -5.65 -8.71
N ALA A 95 11.29 -6.90 -9.00
CA ALA A 95 11.70 -8.05 -8.20
C ALA A 95 13.22 -8.21 -8.14
N GLY A 96 13.90 -7.97 -9.26
CA GLY A 96 15.37 -7.97 -9.34
C GLY A 96 16.01 -6.85 -8.55
N LEU A 97 15.45 -5.64 -8.57
CA LEU A 97 15.93 -4.49 -7.80
C LEU A 97 16.01 -4.81 -6.29
N PHE A 98 14.98 -5.44 -5.76
CA PHE A 98 14.91 -5.83 -4.34
C PHE A 98 15.49 -7.23 -4.05
N ARG A 99 16.05 -7.89 -5.07
CA ARG A 99 16.61 -9.26 -4.96
C ARG A 99 15.63 -10.22 -4.30
N ILE A 100 14.38 -10.20 -4.77
CA ILE A 100 13.31 -11.06 -4.26
C ILE A 100 13.64 -12.52 -4.61
N THR A 101 13.95 -13.33 -3.61
CA THR A 101 14.31 -14.76 -3.76
C THR A 101 13.26 -15.70 -3.21
N SER A 102 12.33 -15.19 -2.44
CA SER A 102 11.21 -15.95 -1.87
C SER A 102 9.96 -15.09 -1.83
N ILE A 103 8.81 -15.72 -1.88
CA ILE A 103 7.49 -15.09 -1.86
C ILE A 103 6.59 -15.73 -0.79
N PRO A 104 5.73 -14.94 -0.14
CA PRO A 104 5.67 -13.50 -0.22
C PRO A 104 6.88 -12.83 0.43
N THR A 105 7.24 -11.65 -0.06
CA THR A 105 8.17 -10.73 0.61
C THR A 105 7.49 -9.38 0.67
N LEU A 106 7.48 -8.77 1.85
CA LEU A 106 6.86 -7.48 2.08
C LEU A 106 7.92 -6.37 2.17
N LEU A 107 7.74 -5.30 1.42
CA LEU A 107 8.53 -4.08 1.53
C LEU A 107 7.73 -3.07 2.35
N PHE A 108 8.24 -2.72 3.52
CA PHE A 108 7.70 -1.68 4.39
C PHE A 108 8.41 -0.37 4.08
N VAL A 109 7.68 0.63 3.64
CA VAL A 109 8.21 1.94 3.24
C VAL A 109 7.68 3.00 4.19
N PRO A 110 8.49 3.49 5.15
CA PRO A 110 8.09 4.61 5.99
C PRO A 110 8.02 5.91 5.17
N ALA A 111 7.23 6.88 5.63
CA ALA A 111 7.15 8.19 4.98
C ALA A 111 8.51 8.90 4.95
N GLU A 112 9.33 8.65 5.97
CA GLU A 112 10.71 9.14 6.07
C GLU A 112 11.65 8.02 6.49
N GLY A 113 12.86 8.01 5.95
CA GLY A 113 13.89 7.00 6.26
C GLY A 113 13.97 5.87 5.24
N GLN A 114 14.64 4.79 5.62
CA GLN A 114 14.92 3.66 4.74
C GLN A 114 13.82 2.60 4.80
N PRO A 115 13.51 1.94 3.67
CA PRO A 115 12.58 0.83 3.66
C PRO A 115 13.18 -0.42 4.31
N ALA A 116 12.30 -1.34 4.69
CA ALA A 116 12.69 -2.64 5.23
C ALA A 116 11.97 -3.78 4.51
N LEU A 117 12.67 -4.88 4.26
CA LEU A 117 12.10 -6.10 3.71
C LEU A 117 11.82 -7.12 4.82
N SER A 118 10.67 -7.77 4.73
CA SER A 118 10.29 -8.90 5.57
C SER A 118 9.91 -10.10 4.69
N LYS A 119 10.59 -11.22 4.87
CA LYS A 119 10.35 -12.44 4.09
C LYS A 119 9.29 -13.32 4.74
N GLY A 120 8.41 -13.87 3.92
CA GLY A 120 7.36 -14.80 4.33
C GLY A 120 6.08 -14.11 4.78
N ALA A 121 5.02 -14.91 4.89
CA ALA A 121 3.74 -14.47 5.42
C ALA A 121 3.82 -14.34 6.95
N ALA A 122 3.47 -13.17 7.46
CA ALA A 122 3.38 -12.93 8.90
C ALA A 122 1.90 -12.96 9.36
N PRO A 123 1.64 -13.36 10.61
CA PRO A 123 0.33 -13.19 11.23
C PRO A 123 -0.11 -11.72 11.22
N LYS A 124 -1.41 -11.49 11.14
CA LYS A 124 -2.00 -10.12 11.11
C LYS A 124 -1.49 -9.24 12.26
N GLU A 125 -1.43 -9.78 13.47
CA GLU A 125 -0.97 -9.02 14.64
C GLU A 125 0.50 -8.60 14.57
N ASP A 126 1.36 -9.43 13.97
CA ASP A 126 2.76 -9.07 13.76
C ASP A 126 2.91 -7.98 12.69
N MET A 127 2.09 -8.04 11.65
CA MET A 127 2.01 -6.98 10.64
C MET A 127 1.50 -5.67 11.24
N LYS A 128 0.48 -5.71 12.08
CA LYS A 128 -0.01 -4.53 12.81
C LYS A 128 1.08 -3.94 13.68
N ARG A 129 1.81 -4.76 14.41
CA ARG A 129 2.95 -4.30 15.23
C ARG A 129 4.00 -3.62 14.37
N ALA A 130 4.37 -4.19 13.21
CA ALA A 130 5.33 -3.57 12.29
C ALA A 130 4.80 -2.23 11.74
N ILE A 131 3.53 -2.14 11.39
CA ILE A 131 2.90 -0.89 10.95
C ILE A 131 3.00 0.18 12.04
N GLU A 132 2.58 -0.14 13.27
CA GLU A 132 2.54 0.80 14.38
C GLU A 132 3.94 1.26 14.83
N THR A 133 4.91 0.32 14.87
CA THR A 133 6.24 0.60 15.42
C THR A 133 7.26 1.07 14.40
N PHE A 134 7.08 0.75 13.13
CA PHE A 134 8.02 1.11 12.06
C PHE A 134 7.45 2.14 11.08
N LEU A 135 6.20 1.98 10.61
CA LEU A 135 5.63 2.89 9.61
C LEU A 135 5.00 4.14 10.23
N LEU A 136 4.29 4.01 11.36
CA LEU A 136 3.51 5.08 11.98
C LEU A 136 4.17 5.70 13.22
N LYS A 137 5.36 5.22 13.61
CA LYS A 137 6.08 5.80 14.74
C LYS A 137 6.42 7.25 14.43
N LYS A 138 5.91 8.16 15.24
CA LYS A 138 6.34 9.57 15.21
C LYS A 138 7.82 9.62 15.61
N GLN A 139 8.65 10.14 14.69
CA GLN A 139 10.04 10.48 14.96
C GLN A 139 10.13 11.74 15.81
#